data_f25b32fc3d9741c212cd58c4e6910469
#
_entry.id   f25b32fc3d9741c212cd58c4e6910469
#
_cell.length_a   1.000
_cell.length_b   1.000
_cell.length_c   1.000
_cell.angle_alpha   90.00
_cell.angle_beta   90.00
_cell.angle_gamma   90.00
#
_symmetry.space_group_name_H-M   'P 1'
#
loop_
_entity.id
_entity.type
_entity.pdbx_description
1 polymer ?
#
loop_
_entity_poly.entity_id
_entity_poly.type
_entity_poly.pdbx_seq_one_letter_code
_entity_poly.pdbx_strand_id
1 'polypeptide(L)'
;AFSARDRINRAPKSLGFVVLSPRISITPAGQALLTSKRKEEVFFRQMLKFQIPSPYHKPTAKATSFWVKPYLELLRLVRTMGTLKFDELQIFGMQLTDWRNFENIVQKIEAFRIAKVEHQGSYKAFKAEYLRNELTRIFEERIMNGETQTRESSDASLDKFLRTQSSNMRDYADACFRYLRATGLVNV
;
A
#
# COMPACT_ATOMS: atom_id res chain seq x y z
N ALA A 1 19.65 -6.52 -8.51
CA ALA A 1 18.72 -6.20 -9.59
C ALA A 1 17.45 -7.02 -9.40
N PHE A 2 16.30 -6.40 -9.24
CA PHE A 2 15.02 -7.09 -9.29
C PHE A 2 14.84 -7.69 -10.68
N SER A 3 14.77 -9.01 -10.76
CA SER A 3 14.59 -9.66 -12.05
C SER A 3 13.20 -9.33 -12.61
N ALA A 4 13.10 -9.22 -13.94
CA ALA A 4 11.81 -9.08 -14.62
C ALA A 4 10.82 -10.19 -14.19
N ARG A 5 11.33 -11.36 -13.85
CA ARG A 5 10.59 -12.49 -13.29
C ARG A 5 9.78 -12.15 -12.05
N ASP A 6 10.36 -11.42 -11.08
CA ASP A 6 9.62 -11.02 -9.86
C ASP A 6 8.50 -10.04 -10.15
N ARG A 7 8.71 -9.12 -11.09
CA ARG A 7 7.69 -8.14 -11.48
C ARG A 7 6.51 -8.79 -12.20
N ILE A 8 6.77 -9.73 -13.09
CA ILE A 8 5.73 -10.44 -13.85
C ILE A 8 4.91 -11.37 -12.96
N ASN A 9 5.55 -12.07 -12.01
CA ASN A 9 4.88 -13.11 -11.23
C ASN A 9 4.24 -12.60 -9.94
N ARG A 10 4.66 -11.46 -9.42
CA ARG A 10 4.24 -11.00 -8.08
C ARG A 10 2.74 -10.73 -8.00
N ALA A 11 2.19 -9.90 -8.88
CA ALA A 11 0.78 -9.56 -8.85
C ALA A 11 -0.14 -10.75 -9.20
N PRO A 12 0.07 -11.50 -10.28
CA PRO A 12 -0.75 -12.67 -10.59
C PRO A 12 -0.76 -13.71 -9.48
N LYS A 13 0.39 -13.97 -8.84
CA LYS A 13 0.48 -14.88 -7.70
C LYS A 13 -0.24 -14.33 -6.47
N SER A 14 0.01 -13.07 -6.11
CA SER A 14 -0.55 -12.47 -4.90
C SER A 14 -2.07 -12.35 -4.95
N LEU A 15 -2.62 -12.12 -6.14
CA LEU A 15 -4.06 -12.07 -6.39
C LEU A 15 -4.68 -13.47 -6.65
N GLY A 16 -3.86 -14.53 -6.62
CA GLY A 16 -4.36 -15.90 -6.76
C GLY A 16 -4.76 -16.30 -8.18
N PHE A 17 -4.24 -15.63 -9.21
CA PHE A 17 -4.49 -16.00 -10.60
C PHE A 17 -3.57 -17.12 -11.10
N VAL A 18 -2.39 -17.27 -10.48
CA VAL A 18 -1.44 -18.34 -10.79
C VAL A 18 -0.89 -18.97 -9.52
N VAL A 19 -0.56 -20.25 -9.61
CA VAL A 19 0.21 -20.99 -8.62
C VAL A 19 1.60 -21.27 -9.22
N LEU A 20 2.64 -21.06 -8.41
CA LEU A 20 4.03 -21.23 -8.87
C LEU A 20 4.68 -22.53 -8.39
N SER A 21 4.07 -23.24 -7.45
CA SER A 21 4.61 -24.47 -6.86
C SER A 21 3.48 -25.45 -6.55
N PRO A 22 3.66 -26.76 -6.73
CA PRO A 22 4.86 -27.44 -7.23
C PRO A 22 5.11 -27.26 -8.73
N ARG A 23 4.08 -26.90 -9.49
CA ARG A 23 4.16 -26.58 -10.92
C ARG A 23 3.48 -25.26 -11.20
N ILE A 24 3.99 -24.49 -12.16
CA ILE A 24 3.34 -23.26 -12.61
C ILE A 24 2.01 -23.63 -13.27
N SER A 25 0.93 -23.12 -12.74
CA SER A 25 -0.42 -23.35 -13.30
C SER A 25 -1.32 -22.13 -13.13
N ILE A 26 -2.28 -22.01 -14.05
CA ILE A 26 -3.33 -20.99 -13.96
C ILE A 26 -4.43 -21.54 -13.04
N THR A 27 -4.85 -20.73 -12.07
CA THR A 27 -5.95 -21.09 -11.19
C THR A 27 -7.30 -20.95 -11.89
N PRO A 28 -8.41 -21.50 -11.34
CA PRO A 28 -9.75 -21.23 -11.84
C PRO A 28 -10.06 -19.72 -11.93
N ALA A 29 -9.59 -18.92 -10.98
CA ALA A 29 -9.71 -17.46 -11.02
C ALA A 29 -8.91 -16.84 -12.17
N GLY A 30 -7.70 -17.34 -12.41
CA GLY A 30 -6.89 -16.93 -13.56
C GLY A 30 -7.55 -17.30 -14.89
N GLN A 31 -8.10 -18.50 -15.00
CA GLN A 31 -8.83 -18.92 -16.18
C GLN A 31 -10.07 -18.04 -16.40
N ALA A 32 -10.83 -17.75 -15.35
CA ALA A 32 -11.97 -16.83 -15.41
C ALA A 32 -11.55 -15.42 -15.88
N LEU A 33 -10.38 -14.92 -15.42
CA LEU A 33 -9.88 -13.61 -15.86
C LEU A 33 -9.58 -13.58 -17.36
N LEU A 34 -9.07 -14.69 -17.91
CA LEU A 34 -8.75 -14.80 -19.34
C LEU A 34 -9.99 -14.92 -20.23
N THR A 35 -11.02 -15.64 -19.78
CA THR A 35 -12.18 -16.04 -20.58
C THR A 35 -13.44 -15.21 -20.32
N SER A 36 -13.58 -14.57 -19.17
CA SER A 36 -14.77 -13.79 -18.82
C SER A 36 -14.91 -12.53 -19.68
N LYS A 37 -16.16 -12.20 -20.01
CA LYS A 37 -16.51 -10.90 -20.58
C LYS A 37 -16.43 -9.76 -19.53
N ARG A 38 -16.50 -10.11 -18.24
CA ARG A 38 -16.44 -9.17 -17.10
C ARG A 38 -15.11 -9.35 -16.34
N LYS A 39 -14.01 -9.01 -16.98
CA LYS A 39 -12.67 -9.16 -16.41
C LYS A 39 -12.47 -8.32 -15.16
N GLU A 40 -13.05 -7.12 -15.14
CA GLU A 40 -13.02 -6.20 -14.02
C GLU A 40 -13.64 -6.81 -12.76
N GLU A 41 -14.77 -7.51 -12.92
CA GLU A 41 -15.45 -8.20 -11.81
C GLU A 41 -14.60 -9.35 -11.25
N VAL A 42 -14.00 -10.15 -12.12
CA VAL A 42 -13.11 -11.24 -11.71
C VAL A 42 -11.89 -10.70 -10.98
N PHE A 43 -11.28 -9.62 -11.50
CA PHE A 43 -10.15 -8.95 -10.88
C PHE A 43 -10.54 -8.38 -9.51
N PHE A 44 -11.65 -7.67 -9.43
CA PHE A 44 -12.17 -7.08 -8.21
C PHE A 44 -12.42 -8.13 -7.12
N ARG A 45 -13.06 -9.25 -7.44
CA ARG A 45 -13.29 -10.35 -6.49
C ARG A 45 -11.99 -10.89 -5.89
N GLN A 46 -10.92 -11.04 -6.69
CA GLN A 46 -9.64 -11.49 -6.19
C GLN A 46 -8.92 -10.40 -5.36
N MET A 47 -9.05 -9.16 -5.77
CA MET A 47 -8.53 -8.03 -5.03
C MET A 47 -9.14 -7.93 -3.62
N LEU A 48 -10.45 -8.14 -3.47
CA LEU A 48 -11.13 -8.17 -2.16
C LEU A 48 -10.72 -9.35 -1.27
N LYS A 49 -10.27 -10.45 -1.86
CA LYS A 49 -9.76 -11.62 -1.13
C LYS A 49 -8.32 -11.44 -0.64
N PHE A 50 -7.58 -10.52 -1.25
CA PHE A 50 -6.19 -10.29 -0.89
C PHE A 50 -6.10 -9.81 0.57
N GLN A 51 -5.25 -10.48 1.33
CA GLN A 51 -5.01 -10.17 2.75
C GLN A 51 -3.52 -10.19 3.08
N ILE A 52 -3.15 -9.48 4.13
CA ILE A 52 -1.82 -9.52 4.70
C ILE A 52 -1.98 -9.87 6.20
N PRO A 53 -1.30 -10.92 6.72
CA PRO A 53 -0.41 -11.82 6.00
C PRO A 53 -1.15 -12.73 5.02
N SER A 54 -0.54 -13.02 3.88
CA SER A 54 -1.07 -13.98 2.92
C SER A 54 -0.36 -15.35 3.07
N PRO A 55 -0.97 -16.44 2.58
CA PRO A 55 -0.32 -17.77 2.57
C PRO A 55 1.02 -17.81 1.82
N TYR A 56 1.30 -16.79 1.01
CA TYR A 56 2.54 -16.67 0.25
C TYR A 56 3.65 -15.92 0.98
N HIS A 57 3.35 -15.29 2.12
CA HIS A 57 4.35 -14.67 2.96
C HIS A 57 4.95 -15.72 3.90
N LYS A 58 6.28 -15.76 3.97
CA LYS A 58 6.93 -16.54 5.01
C LYS A 58 6.48 -16.00 6.37
N PRO A 59 6.19 -16.86 7.36
CA PRO A 59 5.88 -16.43 8.71
C PRO A 59 7.13 -15.76 9.30
N THR A 60 7.21 -14.46 9.19
CA THR A 60 8.24 -13.63 9.83
C THR A 60 7.56 -12.74 10.85
N ALA A 61 8.27 -12.31 11.89
CA ALA A 61 7.74 -11.38 12.87
C ALA A 61 7.13 -10.12 12.21
N LYS A 62 7.69 -9.67 11.09
CA LYS A 62 7.13 -8.55 10.31
C LYS A 62 5.80 -8.89 9.63
N ALA A 63 5.61 -10.12 9.16
CA ALA A 63 4.35 -10.53 8.52
C ALA A 63 3.22 -10.67 9.55
N THR A 64 3.53 -11.03 10.80
CA THR A 64 2.55 -11.16 11.87
C THR A 64 2.05 -9.82 12.43
N SER A 65 2.73 -8.71 12.13
CA SER A 65 2.28 -7.36 12.50
C SER A 65 1.18 -6.80 11.61
N PHE A 66 0.90 -7.45 10.47
CA PHE A 66 -0.16 -7.04 9.55
C PHE A 66 -1.42 -7.87 9.79
N TRP A 67 -2.58 -7.22 9.84
CA TRP A 67 -3.88 -7.87 9.98
C TRP A 67 -4.93 -7.12 9.18
N VAL A 68 -4.85 -7.22 7.85
CA VAL A 68 -5.62 -6.36 6.96
C VAL A 68 -5.96 -7.01 5.62
N LYS A 69 -7.11 -6.65 5.06
CA LYS A 69 -7.45 -6.80 3.64
C LYS A 69 -7.30 -5.42 2.97
N PRO A 70 -6.11 -5.08 2.48
CA PRO A 70 -5.76 -3.69 2.17
C PRO A 70 -6.71 -3.04 1.17
N TYR A 71 -7.12 -3.74 0.12
CA TYR A 71 -8.03 -3.17 -0.89
C TYR A 71 -9.45 -2.97 -0.38
N LEU A 72 -9.92 -3.86 0.51
CA LEU A 72 -11.21 -3.71 1.16
C LEU A 72 -11.22 -2.47 2.06
N GLU A 73 -10.18 -2.31 2.87
CA GLU A 73 -10.05 -1.16 3.77
C GLU A 73 -9.84 0.15 3.02
N LEU A 74 -9.11 0.14 1.90
CA LEU A 74 -8.99 1.32 1.04
C LEU A 74 -10.33 1.72 0.40
N LEU A 75 -11.14 0.77 -0.04
CA LEU A 75 -12.50 1.07 -0.53
C LEU A 75 -13.40 1.60 0.58
N ARG A 76 -13.30 1.02 1.79
CA ARG A 76 -13.98 1.53 2.98
C ARG A 76 -13.54 2.98 3.27
N LEU A 77 -12.25 3.28 3.16
CA LEU A 77 -11.70 4.61 3.37
C LEU A 77 -12.24 5.61 2.33
N VAL A 78 -12.24 5.25 1.05
CA VAL A 78 -12.82 6.07 -0.03
C VAL A 78 -14.32 6.33 0.24
N ARG A 79 -15.07 5.30 0.64
CA ARG A 79 -16.49 5.44 0.98
C ARG A 79 -16.71 6.39 2.16
N THR A 80 -15.91 6.28 3.22
CA THR A 80 -16.04 7.10 4.43
C THR A 80 -15.66 8.55 4.17
N MET A 81 -14.57 8.77 3.43
CA MET A 81 -14.03 10.11 3.17
C MET A 81 -14.69 10.82 1.98
N GLY A 82 -15.52 10.11 1.18
CA GLY A 82 -16.09 10.57 -0.08
C GLY A 82 -15.06 10.67 -1.21
N THR A 83 -13.93 11.28 -0.96
CA THR A 83 -12.79 11.38 -1.88
C THR A 83 -11.49 11.12 -1.14
N LEU A 84 -10.52 10.53 -1.82
CA LEU A 84 -9.19 10.30 -1.29
C LEU A 84 -8.15 10.77 -2.31
N LYS A 85 -7.32 11.75 -1.94
CA LYS A 85 -6.26 12.24 -2.81
C LYS A 85 -5.07 11.28 -2.77
N PHE A 86 -4.28 11.29 -3.84
CA PHE A 86 -3.09 10.45 -3.92
C PHE A 86 -2.13 10.65 -2.74
N ASP A 87 -1.97 11.90 -2.30
CA ASP A 87 -1.11 12.21 -1.15
C ASP A 87 -1.66 11.63 0.17
N GLU A 88 -2.97 11.65 0.35
CA GLU A 88 -3.64 11.04 1.50
C GLU A 88 -3.51 9.52 1.47
N LEU A 89 -3.64 8.92 0.30
CA LEU A 89 -3.39 7.49 0.10
C LEU A 89 -1.93 7.14 0.42
N GLN A 90 -0.96 7.92 -0.08
CA GLN A 90 0.46 7.71 0.16
C GLN A 90 0.80 7.83 1.66
N ILE A 91 0.34 8.88 2.32
CA ILE A 91 0.74 9.19 3.69
C ILE A 91 -0.01 8.31 4.69
N PHE A 92 -1.30 8.14 4.52
CA PHE A 92 -2.17 7.51 5.52
C PHE A 92 -2.71 6.15 5.09
N GLY A 93 -3.16 6.00 3.84
CA GLY A 93 -3.70 4.74 3.36
C GLY A 93 -2.68 3.59 3.46
N MET A 94 -1.39 3.91 3.28
CA MET A 94 -0.31 2.91 3.43
C MET A 94 0.03 2.57 4.89
N GLN A 95 -0.50 3.31 5.87
CA GLN A 95 -0.39 2.99 7.30
C GLN A 95 -1.48 2.02 7.77
N LEU A 96 -2.50 1.75 6.96
CA LEU A 96 -3.60 0.87 7.31
C LEU A 96 -3.15 -0.59 7.21
N THR A 97 -2.34 -1.01 8.16
CA THR A 97 -1.76 -2.36 8.27
C THR A 97 -2.57 -3.29 9.16
N ASP A 98 -3.49 -2.72 9.95
CA ASP A 98 -4.45 -3.41 10.80
C ASP A 98 -5.82 -2.75 10.63
N TRP A 99 -6.85 -3.54 10.36
CA TRP A 99 -8.22 -3.03 10.17
C TRP A 99 -8.78 -2.30 11.40
N ARG A 100 -8.30 -2.64 12.61
CA ARG A 100 -8.69 -1.99 13.86
C ARG A 100 -8.22 -0.54 13.95
N ASN A 101 -7.20 -0.19 13.18
CA ASN A 101 -6.66 1.16 13.14
C ASN A 101 -7.41 2.11 12.18
N PHE A 102 -8.54 1.66 11.61
CA PHE A 102 -9.26 2.40 10.57
C PHE A 102 -9.69 3.80 11.02
N GLU A 103 -10.35 3.90 12.17
CA GLU A 103 -10.85 5.19 12.67
C GLU A 103 -9.72 6.20 12.96
N ASN A 104 -8.58 5.74 13.44
CA ASN A 104 -7.41 6.57 13.62
C ASN A 104 -6.87 7.10 12.28
N ILE A 105 -6.91 6.28 11.22
CA ILE A 105 -6.51 6.74 9.87
C ILE A 105 -7.48 7.79 9.33
N VAL A 106 -8.77 7.62 9.54
CA VAL A 106 -9.79 8.64 9.18
C VAL A 106 -9.49 9.96 9.86
N GLN A 107 -9.31 9.96 11.19
CA GLN A 107 -8.99 11.15 11.97
C GLN A 107 -7.70 11.85 11.51
N LYS A 108 -6.68 11.07 11.16
CA LYS A 108 -5.43 11.63 10.63
C LYS A 108 -5.61 12.32 9.27
N ILE A 109 -6.43 11.76 8.39
CA ILE A 109 -6.72 12.39 7.10
C ILE A 109 -7.49 13.69 7.31
N GLU A 110 -8.47 13.70 8.22
CA GLU A 110 -9.21 14.91 8.56
C GLU A 110 -8.28 16.00 9.13
N ALA A 111 -7.43 15.64 10.08
CA ALA A 111 -6.44 16.56 10.66
C ALA A 111 -5.47 17.10 9.59
N PHE A 112 -5.02 16.25 8.67
CA PHE A 112 -4.18 16.67 7.54
C PHE A 112 -4.90 17.67 6.62
N ARG A 113 -6.20 17.45 6.36
CA ARG A 113 -7.01 18.36 5.53
C ARG A 113 -7.17 19.72 6.19
N ILE A 114 -7.39 19.75 7.50
CA ILE A 114 -7.47 21.01 8.28
C ILE A 114 -6.12 21.72 8.24
N ALA A 115 -5.05 21.05 8.63
CA ALA A 115 -3.70 21.64 8.64
C ALA A 115 -3.27 22.16 7.25
N LYS A 116 -3.69 21.48 6.17
CA LYS A 116 -3.45 21.94 4.80
C LYS A 116 -4.16 23.24 4.48
N VAL A 117 -5.39 23.45 4.97
CA VAL A 117 -6.16 24.69 4.73
C VAL A 117 -5.54 25.85 5.51
N GLU A 118 -5.06 25.58 6.72
CA GLU A 118 -4.45 26.58 7.61
C GLU A 118 -3.03 26.96 7.20
N HIS A 119 -2.37 26.13 6.42
CA HIS A 119 -0.97 26.37 6.02
C HIS A 119 -0.82 27.54 5.07
N GLN A 120 -0.05 28.55 5.49
CA GLN A 120 0.28 29.75 4.72
C GLN A 120 1.61 29.56 3.96
N GLY A 121 1.65 28.69 2.98
CA GLY A 121 2.90 28.47 2.26
C GLY A 121 2.75 27.55 1.07
N SER A 122 3.88 27.14 0.53
CA SER A 122 3.90 26.19 -0.58
C SER A 122 3.35 24.83 -0.13
N TYR A 123 2.33 24.33 -0.80
CA TYR A 123 1.80 22.98 -0.57
C TYR A 123 2.89 21.90 -0.68
N LYS A 124 3.86 22.09 -1.56
CA LYS A 124 4.99 21.17 -1.70
C LYS A 124 5.84 21.09 -0.43
N ALA A 125 6.11 22.23 0.19
CA ALA A 125 6.86 22.29 1.45
C ALA A 125 6.06 21.68 2.59
N PHE A 126 4.79 22.06 2.75
CA PHE A 126 3.87 21.49 3.72
C PHE A 126 3.81 19.96 3.62
N LYS A 127 3.56 19.42 2.42
CA LYS A 127 3.49 17.98 2.20
C LYS A 127 4.81 17.28 2.58
N ALA A 128 5.95 17.86 2.18
CA ALA A 128 7.26 17.27 2.46
C ALA A 128 7.54 17.20 3.96
N GLU A 129 7.24 18.27 4.68
CA GLU A 129 7.38 18.34 6.13
C GLU A 129 6.43 17.38 6.84
N TYR A 130 5.15 17.39 6.46
CA TYR A 130 4.15 16.51 7.05
C TYR A 130 4.50 15.04 6.87
N LEU A 131 4.89 14.66 5.65
CA LEU A 131 5.33 13.29 5.35
C LEU A 131 6.60 12.91 6.14
N ARG A 132 7.56 13.82 6.28
CA ARG A 132 8.76 13.59 7.09
C ARG A 132 8.38 13.31 8.55
N ASN A 133 7.52 14.13 9.13
CA ASN A 133 7.07 13.98 10.52
C ASN A 133 6.33 12.66 10.73
N GLU A 134 5.41 12.30 9.83
CA GLU A 134 4.70 11.02 9.89
C GLU A 134 5.65 9.82 9.75
N LEU A 135 6.60 9.86 8.82
CA LEU A 135 7.59 8.79 8.67
C LEU A 135 8.49 8.66 9.91
N THR A 136 8.93 9.77 10.48
CA THR A 136 9.72 9.76 11.72
C THR A 136 8.94 9.09 12.86
N ARG A 137 7.66 9.41 13.00
CA ARG A 137 6.77 8.81 14.00
C ARG A 137 6.53 7.30 13.74
N ILE A 138 6.28 6.90 12.49
CA ILE A 138 6.03 5.49 12.12
C ILE A 138 7.25 4.62 12.39
N PHE A 139 8.44 5.17 12.17
CA PHE A 139 9.70 4.44 12.28
C PHE A 139 10.52 4.85 13.51
N GLU A 140 9.88 5.47 14.51
CA GLU A 140 10.53 6.01 15.71
C GLU A 140 11.42 4.96 16.40
N GLU A 141 10.90 3.77 16.69
CA GLU A 141 11.64 2.69 17.33
C GLU A 141 12.89 2.29 16.51
N ARG A 142 12.76 2.15 15.21
CA ARG A 142 13.89 1.82 14.34
C ARG A 142 14.94 2.91 14.29
N ILE A 143 14.48 4.17 14.30
CA ILE A 143 15.36 5.34 14.29
C ILE A 143 16.14 5.41 15.61
N MET A 144 15.46 5.21 16.73
CA MET A 144 16.09 5.19 18.07
C MET A 144 17.10 4.05 18.22
N ASN A 145 16.82 2.90 17.61
CA ASN A 145 17.73 1.74 17.64
C ASN A 145 18.86 1.83 16.59
N GLY A 146 18.94 2.90 15.80
CA GLY A 146 19.94 3.04 14.74
C GLY A 146 19.71 2.10 13.52
N GLU A 147 18.52 1.50 13.40
CA GLU A 147 18.17 0.55 12.33
C GLU A 147 17.69 1.27 11.05
N THR A 148 18.46 2.26 10.60
CA THR A 148 18.11 3.12 9.45
C THR A 148 18.68 2.62 8.11
N GLN A 149 19.45 1.54 8.11
CA GLN A 149 19.95 0.94 6.88
C GLN A 149 18.83 0.34 6.05
N THR A 150 18.89 0.48 4.72
CA THR A 150 17.93 -0.09 3.77
C THR A 150 18.59 -1.11 2.85
N ARG A 151 17.79 -1.90 2.13
CA ARG A 151 18.31 -2.85 1.14
C ARG A 151 18.93 -2.17 -0.08
N GLU A 152 18.52 -0.95 -0.35
CA GLU A 152 18.90 -0.18 -1.53
C GLU A 152 20.18 0.62 -1.30
N SER A 153 20.60 0.81 -0.03
CA SER A 153 21.73 1.65 0.33
C SER A 153 22.38 1.20 1.62
N SER A 154 23.70 1.21 1.63
CA SER A 154 24.53 1.08 2.84
C SER A 154 24.57 2.37 3.65
N ASP A 155 24.17 3.51 3.07
CA ASP A 155 24.04 4.78 3.77
C ASP A 155 22.88 4.69 4.78
N ALA A 156 23.25 4.70 6.07
CA ALA A 156 22.34 4.64 7.21
C ALA A 156 21.87 6.01 7.70
N SER A 157 22.16 7.11 6.95
CA SER A 157 21.69 8.43 7.34
C SER A 157 20.16 8.48 7.41
N LEU A 158 19.64 9.21 8.41
CA LEU A 158 18.20 9.37 8.61
C LEU A 158 17.51 9.92 7.36
N ASP A 159 18.12 10.88 6.70
CA ASP A 159 17.56 11.47 5.47
C ASP A 159 17.43 10.45 4.35
N LYS A 160 18.43 9.61 4.15
CA LYS A 160 18.39 8.54 3.15
C LYS A 160 17.33 7.51 3.49
N PHE A 161 17.25 7.12 4.75
CA PHE A 161 16.22 6.19 5.24
C PHE A 161 14.81 6.74 4.98
N LEU A 162 14.51 7.96 5.43
CA LEU A 162 13.18 8.56 5.25
C LEU A 162 12.81 8.76 3.78
N ARG A 163 13.75 9.16 2.92
CA ARG A 163 13.53 9.23 1.47
C ARG A 163 13.20 7.88 0.87
N THR A 164 13.89 6.82 1.28
CA THR A 164 13.63 5.45 0.81
C THR A 164 12.23 5.00 1.25
N GLN A 165 11.85 5.24 2.52
CA GLN A 165 10.51 4.89 3.01
C GLN A 165 9.42 5.67 2.29
N SER A 166 9.62 6.97 2.06
CA SER A 166 8.71 7.81 1.27
C SER A 166 8.50 7.28 -0.15
N SER A 167 9.60 6.90 -0.82
CA SER A 167 9.54 6.31 -2.16
C SER A 167 8.78 5.00 -2.17
N ASN A 168 9.04 4.12 -1.20
CA ASN A 168 8.34 2.85 -1.06
C ASN A 168 6.83 3.05 -0.87
N MET A 169 6.43 3.98 0.03
CA MET A 169 5.01 4.29 0.23
C MET A 169 4.35 4.84 -1.03
N ARG A 170 5.06 5.67 -1.79
CA ARG A 170 4.58 6.19 -3.07
C ARG A 170 4.37 5.08 -4.09
N ASP A 171 5.31 4.16 -4.22
CA ASP A 171 5.23 3.05 -5.17
C ASP A 171 4.05 2.11 -4.83
N TYR A 172 3.82 1.84 -3.54
CA TYR A 172 2.67 1.06 -3.09
C TYR A 172 1.35 1.79 -3.31
N ALA A 173 1.29 3.09 -3.01
CA ALA A 173 0.10 3.90 -3.27
C ALA A 173 -0.26 3.94 -4.76
N ASP A 174 0.74 4.10 -5.63
CA ASP A 174 0.56 4.06 -7.08
C ASP A 174 0.04 2.69 -7.56
N ALA A 175 0.57 1.60 -7.01
CA ALA A 175 0.07 0.26 -7.32
C ALA A 175 -1.39 0.09 -6.86
N CYS A 176 -1.74 0.51 -5.65
CA CYS A 176 -3.11 0.46 -5.13
C CYS A 176 -4.07 1.28 -5.99
N PHE A 177 -3.64 2.48 -6.38
CA PHE A 177 -4.40 3.38 -7.22
C PHE A 177 -4.72 2.75 -8.60
N ARG A 178 -3.72 2.16 -9.25
CA ARG A 178 -3.91 1.46 -10.53
C ARG A 178 -4.84 0.26 -10.40
N TYR A 179 -4.74 -0.50 -9.32
CA TYR A 179 -5.60 -1.66 -9.10
C TYR A 179 -7.04 -1.25 -8.82
N LEU A 180 -7.27 -0.22 -8.01
CA LEU A 180 -8.61 0.32 -7.77
C LEU A 180 -9.24 0.86 -9.06
N ARG A 181 -8.48 1.58 -9.88
CA ARG A 181 -8.93 2.05 -11.19
C ARG A 181 -9.33 0.90 -12.11
N ALA A 182 -8.55 -0.19 -12.13
CA ALA A 182 -8.81 -1.36 -12.97
C ALA A 182 -10.13 -2.09 -12.62
N THR A 183 -10.75 -1.80 -11.47
CA THR A 183 -12.06 -2.35 -11.10
C THR A 183 -13.23 -1.61 -11.73
N GLY A 184 -13.02 -0.41 -12.23
CA GLY A 184 -14.07 0.48 -12.72
C GLY A 184 -14.99 1.07 -11.63
N LEU A 185 -14.72 0.79 -10.34
CA LEU A 185 -15.55 1.26 -9.21
C LEU A 185 -15.13 2.63 -8.68
N VAL A 186 -13.92 3.06 -9.00
CA VAL A 186 -13.34 4.32 -8.51
C VAL A 186 -12.99 5.17 -9.71
N ASN A 187 -13.55 6.37 -9.77
CA ASN A 187 -13.13 7.39 -10.72
C ASN A 187 -11.82 8.02 -10.22
N VAL A 188 -10.86 8.11 -11.12
CA VAL A 188 -9.52 8.55 -10.82
C VAL A 188 -9.09 9.64 -11.78
#